data_35d875095951c28994c07cd588e7e12b
#
_entry.id   35d875095951c28994c07cd588e7e12b
#
_cell.length_a   1.000
_cell.length_b   1.000
_cell.length_c   1.000
_cell.angle_alpha   90.00
_cell.angle_beta   90.00
_cell.angle_gamma   90.00
#
_symmetry.space_group_name_H-M   'P 1'
#
loop_
_entity.id
_entity.type
_entity.pdbx_description
1 polymer ?
#
loop_
_entity_poly.entity_id
_entity_poly.type
_entity_poly.pdbx_seq_one_letter_code
_entity_poly.pdbx_strand_id
1 'polypeptide(L)'
;MAFTSRAEVARSYVRCLRALMQGDGYPMLATHDPRLIEIAAAQAHLTGRGPEDFEYQMLYGIRPAEQRRLAAGGAKVRVYVPYGSDWYGYLVRRLAERPANLAFFARSLASRR
;
A
#
# COMPACT_ATOMS: atom_id res chain seq x y z
N MET A 1 -19.14 -11.44 3.24
CA MET A 1 -19.29 -11.74 1.80
C MET A 1 -17.95 -11.60 1.10
N ALA A 2 -17.47 -12.62 0.45
CA ALA A 2 -16.20 -12.58 -0.27
C ALA A 2 -16.42 -12.03 -1.69
N PHE A 3 -15.52 -11.17 -2.14
CA PHE A 3 -15.51 -10.65 -3.51
C PHE A 3 -14.70 -11.59 -4.40
N THR A 4 -15.18 -11.88 -5.60
CA THR A 4 -14.59 -12.87 -6.48
C THR A 4 -13.74 -12.28 -7.59
N SER A 5 -13.84 -10.99 -7.89
CA SER A 5 -13.06 -10.33 -8.93
C SER A 5 -12.16 -9.24 -8.35
N ARG A 6 -11.03 -9.00 -9.03
CA ARG A 6 -10.11 -7.90 -8.65
C ARG A 6 -10.79 -6.54 -8.71
N ALA A 7 -11.66 -6.35 -9.70
CA ALA A 7 -12.38 -5.09 -9.85
C ALA A 7 -13.33 -4.85 -8.68
N GLU A 8 -14.00 -5.89 -8.19
CA GLU A 8 -14.88 -5.80 -7.02
C GLU A 8 -14.09 -5.51 -5.76
N VAL A 9 -12.96 -6.18 -5.57
CA VAL A 9 -12.07 -5.94 -4.43
C VAL A 9 -11.57 -4.50 -4.45
N ALA A 10 -11.11 -4.01 -5.61
CA ALA A 10 -10.62 -2.65 -5.73
C ALA A 10 -11.72 -1.62 -5.44
N ARG A 11 -12.92 -1.84 -5.96
CA ARG A 11 -14.06 -0.94 -5.68
C ARG A 11 -14.45 -0.93 -4.21
N SER A 12 -14.44 -2.10 -3.58
CA SER A 12 -14.70 -2.22 -2.14
C SER A 12 -13.64 -1.49 -1.33
N TYR A 13 -12.37 -1.64 -1.72
CA TYR A 13 -11.26 -0.95 -1.07
C TYR A 13 -11.45 0.57 -1.15
N VAL A 14 -11.79 1.08 -2.33
CA VAL A 14 -12.03 2.52 -2.53
C VAL A 14 -13.19 3.02 -1.70
N ARG A 15 -14.27 2.25 -1.59
CA ARG A 15 -15.42 2.64 -0.74
C ARG A 15 -15.01 2.74 0.73
N CYS A 16 -14.25 1.77 1.22
CA CYS A 16 -13.75 1.80 2.59
C CYS A 16 -12.79 2.97 2.81
N LEU A 17 -11.90 3.19 1.86
CA LEU A 17 -10.96 4.30 1.90
C LEU A 17 -11.68 5.65 1.97
N ARG A 18 -12.69 5.84 1.13
CA ARG A 18 -13.49 7.06 1.13
C ARG A 18 -14.17 7.28 2.47
N ALA A 19 -14.76 6.23 3.04
CA ALA A 19 -15.42 6.31 4.34
C ALA A 19 -14.42 6.68 5.45
N LEU A 20 -13.23 6.06 5.44
CA LEU A 20 -12.20 6.34 6.43
C LEU A 20 -11.66 7.77 6.30
N MET A 21 -11.45 8.25 5.07
CA MET A 21 -10.95 9.60 4.83
C MET A 21 -11.96 10.68 5.25
N GLN A 22 -13.25 10.39 5.18
CA GLN A 22 -14.31 11.29 5.59
C GLN A 22 -14.61 11.21 7.08
N GLY A 23 -14.15 10.17 7.76
CA GLY A 23 -14.39 9.96 9.19
C GLY A 23 -13.36 10.65 10.07
N ASP A 24 -13.41 10.35 11.36
CA ASP A 24 -12.57 10.98 12.38
C ASP A 24 -11.31 10.17 12.69
N GLY A 25 -11.17 8.96 12.15
CA GLY A 25 -10.05 8.09 12.44
C GLY A 25 -8.78 8.47 11.69
N TYR A 26 -7.74 7.69 11.91
CA TYR A 26 -6.45 7.83 11.24
C TYR A 26 -6.29 6.69 10.23
N PRO A 27 -6.55 6.94 8.94
CA PRO A 27 -6.45 5.87 7.92
C PRO A 27 -5.01 5.39 7.74
N MET A 28 -4.85 4.07 7.69
CA MET A 28 -3.59 3.41 7.39
C MET A 28 -3.80 2.55 6.15
N LEU A 29 -3.13 2.90 5.06
CA LEU A 29 -3.36 2.34 3.75
C LEU A 29 -2.29 1.31 3.41
N ALA A 30 -2.63 0.04 3.56
CA ALA A 30 -1.74 -1.07 3.28
C ALA A 30 -1.96 -1.55 1.85
N THR A 31 -1.27 -0.95 0.90
CA THR A 31 -1.37 -1.31 -0.51
C THR A 31 -0.08 -0.99 -1.26
N HIS A 32 0.20 -1.78 -2.32
CA HIS A 32 1.27 -1.51 -3.27
C HIS A 32 0.72 -1.16 -4.65
N ASP A 33 -0.60 -1.14 -4.83
CA ASP A 33 -1.24 -0.84 -6.10
C ASP A 33 -1.13 0.66 -6.40
N PRO A 34 -0.45 1.06 -7.48
CA PRO A 34 -0.28 2.48 -7.80
C PRO A 34 -1.59 3.23 -8.00
N ARG A 35 -2.62 2.55 -8.51
CA ARG A 35 -3.92 3.20 -8.72
C ARG A 35 -4.60 3.52 -7.39
N LEU A 36 -4.52 2.59 -6.42
CA LEU A 36 -5.07 2.84 -5.09
C LEU A 36 -4.31 3.92 -4.35
N ILE A 37 -3.00 4.01 -4.54
CA ILE A 37 -2.17 5.08 -3.97
C ILE A 37 -2.60 6.44 -4.52
N GLU A 38 -2.81 6.55 -5.83
CA GLU A 38 -3.27 7.78 -6.46
C GLU A 38 -4.67 8.18 -5.98
N ILE A 39 -5.58 7.22 -5.89
CA ILE A 39 -6.93 7.45 -5.38
C ILE A 39 -6.89 7.92 -3.93
N ALA A 40 -6.01 7.33 -3.13
CA ALA A 40 -5.84 7.74 -1.73
C ALA A 40 -5.37 9.19 -1.62
N ALA A 41 -4.40 9.59 -2.44
CA ALA A 41 -3.91 10.96 -2.46
C ALA A 41 -5.01 11.94 -2.86
N ALA A 42 -5.81 11.59 -3.87
CA ALA A 42 -6.94 12.40 -4.30
C ALA A 42 -8.02 12.52 -3.22
N GLN A 43 -8.36 11.41 -2.55
CA GLN A 43 -9.34 11.43 -1.46
C GLN A 43 -8.85 12.25 -0.27
N ALA A 44 -7.58 12.17 0.07
CA ALA A 44 -7.00 12.98 1.13
C ALA A 44 -7.14 14.47 0.82
N HIS A 45 -6.83 14.86 -0.43
CA HIS A 45 -6.97 16.24 -0.87
C HIS A 45 -8.43 16.72 -0.79
N LEU A 46 -9.36 15.90 -1.28
CA LEU A 46 -10.80 16.24 -1.29
C LEU A 46 -11.38 16.34 0.13
N THR A 47 -10.84 15.61 1.09
CA THR A 47 -11.33 15.64 2.47
C THR A 47 -10.53 16.58 3.37
N GLY A 48 -9.56 17.28 2.83
CA GLY A 48 -8.75 18.24 3.58
C GLY A 48 -7.72 17.63 4.51
N ARG A 49 -7.37 16.34 4.32
CA ARG A 49 -6.34 15.68 5.12
C ARG A 49 -4.95 16.03 4.62
N GLY A 50 -4.10 16.43 5.54
CA GLY A 50 -2.69 16.64 5.26
C GLY A 50 -1.86 15.37 5.47
N PRO A 51 -0.53 15.44 5.22
CA PRO A 51 0.34 14.27 5.34
C PRO A 51 0.45 13.71 6.76
N GLU A 52 0.05 14.47 7.78
CA GLU A 52 0.03 14.01 9.17
C GLU A 52 -1.25 13.27 9.54
N ASP A 53 -2.25 13.25 8.67
CA ASP A 53 -3.59 12.78 8.98
C ASP A 53 -3.88 11.37 8.48
N PHE A 54 -2.93 10.74 7.81
CA PHE A 54 -3.02 9.36 7.35
C PHE A 54 -1.62 8.85 6.97
N GLU A 55 -1.50 7.55 6.71
CA GLU A 55 -0.21 6.98 6.30
C GLU A 55 -0.40 5.86 5.28
N TYR A 56 0.65 5.64 4.47
CA TYR A 56 0.79 4.45 3.64
C TYR A 56 1.61 3.42 4.39
N GLN A 57 1.25 2.14 4.22
CA GLN A 57 1.99 1.02 4.81
C GLN A 57 2.42 0.09 3.69
N MET A 58 3.70 -0.20 3.64
CA MET A 58 4.30 -1.01 2.57
C MET A 58 5.28 -2.01 3.15
N LEU A 59 5.51 -3.11 2.42
CA LEU A 59 6.50 -4.10 2.80
C LEU A 59 7.89 -3.68 2.35
N TYR A 60 8.87 -3.93 3.21
CA TYR A 60 10.27 -3.70 2.89
C TYR A 60 10.66 -4.47 1.62
N GLY A 61 11.37 -3.79 0.73
CA GLY A 61 11.88 -4.37 -0.50
C GLY A 61 10.90 -4.40 -1.66
N ILE A 62 9.63 -4.09 -1.43
CA ILE A 62 8.64 -4.04 -2.51
C ILE A 62 8.46 -2.59 -2.95
N ARG A 63 8.73 -2.34 -4.24
CA ARG A 63 8.65 -1.03 -4.88
C ARG A 63 9.36 0.07 -4.07
N PRO A 64 10.67 -0.09 -3.77
CA PRO A 64 11.36 0.89 -2.93
C PRO A 64 11.42 2.29 -3.55
N ALA A 65 11.45 2.40 -4.87
CA ALA A 65 11.41 3.70 -5.55
C ALA A 65 10.11 4.44 -5.28
N GLU A 66 8.97 3.72 -5.25
CA GLU A 66 7.67 4.30 -4.92
C GLU A 66 7.61 4.76 -3.48
N GLN A 67 8.17 3.98 -2.55
CA GLN A 67 8.26 4.37 -1.14
C GLN A 67 9.03 5.68 -0.99
N ARG A 68 10.17 5.78 -1.67
CA ARG A 68 10.99 7.00 -1.64
C ARG A 68 10.26 8.18 -2.28
N ARG A 69 9.55 7.95 -3.38
CA ARG A 69 8.79 9.00 -4.06
C ARG A 69 7.71 9.58 -3.15
N LEU A 70 6.96 8.72 -2.49
CA LEU A 70 5.91 9.15 -1.56
C LEU A 70 6.50 9.92 -0.37
N ALA A 71 7.55 9.41 0.23
CA ALA A 71 8.21 10.06 1.36
C ALA A 71 8.81 11.41 0.97
N ALA A 72 9.45 11.49 -0.20
CA ALA A 72 10.03 12.74 -0.71
C ALA A 72 8.94 13.80 -0.97
N GLY A 73 7.74 13.38 -1.35
CA GLY A 73 6.58 14.26 -1.51
C GLY A 73 5.91 14.68 -0.21
N GLY A 74 6.43 14.26 0.94
CA GLY A 74 5.92 14.62 2.26
C GLY A 74 4.95 13.62 2.87
N ALA A 75 4.60 12.54 2.18
CA ALA A 75 3.71 11.52 2.70
C ALA A 75 4.38 10.69 3.80
N LYS A 76 3.61 10.27 4.78
CA LYS A 76 4.09 9.35 5.80
C LYS A 76 4.01 7.92 5.26
N VAL A 77 5.14 7.25 5.19
CA VAL A 77 5.24 5.87 4.70
C VAL A 77 5.82 5.00 5.82
N ARG A 78 5.03 4.07 6.29
CA ARG A 78 5.48 3.09 7.29
C ARG A 78 5.89 1.82 6.55
N VAL A 79 7.11 1.40 6.75
CA VAL A 79 7.65 0.22 6.09
C VAL A 79 7.70 -0.92 7.09
N TYR A 80 7.01 -2.00 6.77
CA TYR A 80 7.04 -3.22 7.57
C TYR A 80 8.27 -4.02 7.19
N VAL A 81 9.14 -4.28 8.17
CA VAL A 81 10.38 -5.02 7.99
C VAL A 81 10.26 -6.34 8.74
N PRO A 82 9.93 -7.45 8.08
CA PRO A 82 9.94 -8.76 8.74
C PRO A 82 11.39 -9.14 9.04
N TYR A 83 11.62 -9.64 10.27
CA TYR A 83 12.94 -10.07 10.69
C TYR A 83 12.83 -11.30 11.58
N GLY A 84 13.97 -11.92 11.88
CA GLY A 84 14.02 -13.17 12.65
C GLY A 84 14.05 -14.37 11.73
N SER A 85 13.99 -15.58 12.30
CA SER A 85 14.12 -16.82 11.54
C SER A 85 12.95 -17.11 10.60
N ASP A 86 11.79 -16.51 10.85
CA ASP A 86 10.56 -16.79 10.11
C ASP A 86 10.23 -15.74 9.04
N TRP A 87 11.07 -14.75 8.84
CA TRP A 87 10.80 -13.65 7.92
C TRP A 87 10.58 -14.13 6.48
N TYR A 88 11.34 -15.14 6.06
CA TYR A 88 11.26 -15.67 4.69
C TYR A 88 9.90 -16.32 4.43
N GLY A 89 9.42 -17.14 5.37
CA GLY A 89 8.11 -17.75 5.27
C GLY A 89 6.98 -16.74 5.22
N TYR A 90 7.06 -15.71 6.03
CA TYR A 90 6.10 -14.61 6.01
C TYR A 90 6.07 -13.92 4.64
N LEU A 91 7.24 -13.56 4.12
CA LEU A 91 7.36 -12.88 2.85
C LEU A 91 6.81 -13.71 1.69
N VAL A 92 7.15 -14.99 1.65
CA VAL A 92 6.67 -15.93 0.62
C VAL A 92 5.15 -16.04 0.65
N ARG A 93 4.55 -16.13 1.83
CA ARG A 93 3.09 -16.19 1.96
C ARG A 93 2.41 -14.93 1.43
N ARG A 94 2.96 -13.75 1.76
CA ARG A 94 2.43 -12.47 1.25
C ARG A 94 2.53 -12.38 -0.27
N LEU A 95 3.63 -12.83 -0.84
CA LEU A 95 3.82 -12.83 -2.30
C LEU A 95 2.90 -13.85 -2.99
N ALA A 96 2.68 -15.00 -2.37
CA ALA A 96 1.84 -16.06 -2.94
C ALA A 96 0.35 -15.70 -2.98
N GLU A 97 -0.11 -14.79 -2.15
CA GLU A 97 -1.51 -14.37 -2.12
C GLU A 97 -1.96 -13.68 -3.40
N ARG A 98 -1.02 -13.04 -4.11
CA ARG A 98 -1.31 -12.36 -5.38
C ARG A 98 -0.13 -12.51 -6.32
N PRO A 99 -0.33 -13.04 -7.53
CA PRO A 99 0.74 -13.13 -8.54
C PRO A 99 1.35 -11.76 -8.88
N ALA A 100 0.57 -10.69 -8.81
CA ALA A 100 1.06 -9.34 -9.04
C ALA A 100 2.15 -8.94 -8.04
N ASN A 101 2.09 -9.42 -6.79
CA ASN A 101 3.11 -9.15 -5.79
C ASN A 101 4.47 -9.76 -6.18
N LEU A 102 4.47 -10.93 -6.81
CA LEU A 102 5.70 -11.54 -7.33
C LEU A 102 6.33 -10.67 -8.40
N ALA A 103 5.52 -10.11 -9.31
CA ALA A 103 6.02 -9.22 -10.35
C ALA A 103 6.62 -7.94 -9.74
N PHE A 104 5.97 -7.35 -8.76
CA PHE A 104 6.50 -6.17 -8.05
C PHE A 104 7.80 -6.49 -7.34
N PHE A 105 7.88 -7.65 -6.68
CA PHE A 105 9.09 -8.07 -6.00
C PHE A 105 10.25 -8.28 -6.98
N ALA A 106 10.00 -8.95 -8.10
CA ALA A 106 11.01 -9.16 -9.13
C ALA A 106 11.52 -7.85 -9.71
N ARG A 107 10.62 -6.90 -9.98
CA ARG A 107 10.99 -5.56 -10.45
C ARG A 107 11.82 -4.80 -9.42
N SER A 108 11.48 -4.93 -8.14
CA SER A 108 12.23 -4.30 -7.06
C SER A 108 13.66 -4.82 -6.98
N LEU A 109 13.85 -6.12 -7.17
CA LEU A 109 15.18 -6.71 -7.20
C LEU A 109 15.98 -6.20 -8.41
N ALA A 110 15.34 -6.12 -9.58
CA ALA A 110 15.99 -5.62 -10.78
C ALA A 110 16.38 -4.14 -10.67
N SER A 111 15.55 -3.32 -10.00
CA SER A 111 15.81 -1.89 -9.84
C SER A 111 16.92 -1.56 -8.84
N ARG A 112 17.41 -2.53 -8.11
CA ARG A 112 18.53 -2.35 -7.16
C ARG A 112 19.91 -2.43 -7.82
N ARG A 113 19.94 -2.78 -9.09
CA ARG A 113 21.21 -2.90 -9.84
C ARG A 113 21.57 -1.59 -10.55
#